data_0729a5cbce4ee5507d5132cf27f375ee
#
_entry.id   0729a5cbce4ee5507d5132cf27f375ee
#
_cell.length_a   1.000
_cell.length_b   1.000
_cell.length_c   1.000
_cell.angle_alpha   90.00
_cell.angle_beta   90.00
_cell.angle_gamma   90.00
#
_symmetry.space_group_name_H-M   'P 1'
#
loop_
_entity.id
_entity.type
_entity.pdbx_description
1 polymer ?
#
loop_
_entity_poly.entity_id
_entity_poly.type
_entity_poly.pdbx_seq_one_letter_code
_entity_poly.pdbx_strand_id
1 'polypeptide(L)'
;MGVPPRVAPYQIVIVPMLRDTEEDAAIVEYCTDLVHRLNQLDAFREPVRALLDKRPAKAATKRWGWVKKGAPIVIEVGSRDVAGGNVSVIRRDRLYREDGKLDSRIVAKDDLIGSAASMLEEVQAALFADAKARLDGAIDETIADIDALKAYFTASKKPGWALVQWAKPTGAELEKVVQWLKGEKLTLRNVPNGAAAADGVCIFTGGAAVERVLIGRSY
;
A
#
# COMPACT_ATOMS: atom_id res chain seq x y z
N MET A 1 -1.89 0.85 7.92
CA MET A 1 -1.97 0.65 6.46
C MET A 1 -2.42 1.95 5.81
N GLY A 2 -1.82 2.36 4.70
CA GLY A 2 -2.26 3.52 3.92
C GLY A 2 -3.30 3.08 2.89
N VAL A 3 -4.27 3.94 2.58
CA VAL A 3 -5.20 3.69 1.47
C VAL A 3 -4.58 4.25 0.19
N PRO A 4 -4.53 3.48 -0.91
CA PRO A 4 -4.03 3.99 -2.18
C PRO A 4 -4.86 5.20 -2.65
N PRO A 5 -4.22 6.28 -3.13
CA PRO A 5 -4.92 7.51 -3.54
C PRO A 5 -6.06 7.31 -4.52
N ARG A 6 -5.93 6.39 -5.48
CA ARG A 6 -6.99 6.12 -6.48
C ARG A 6 -8.32 5.69 -5.86
N VAL A 7 -8.29 4.98 -4.74
CA VAL A 7 -9.50 4.44 -4.07
C VAL A 7 -9.82 5.15 -2.76
N ALA A 8 -9.00 6.11 -2.32
CA ALA A 8 -9.26 6.86 -1.09
C ALA A 8 -10.50 7.74 -1.24
N PRO A 9 -11.47 7.71 -0.29
CA PRO A 9 -12.61 8.63 -0.33
C PRO A 9 -12.18 10.10 -0.34
N TYR A 10 -11.16 10.43 0.45
CA TYR A 10 -10.47 11.72 0.44
C TYR A 10 -8.98 11.48 0.26
N GLN A 11 -8.41 12.10 -0.76
CA GLN A 11 -6.99 11.96 -1.11
C GLN A 11 -6.11 12.90 -0.30
N ILE A 12 -6.64 14.09 0.00
CA ILE A 12 -5.96 15.13 0.77
C ILE A 12 -6.93 15.61 1.86
N VAL A 13 -6.48 15.61 3.11
CA VAL A 13 -7.28 16.11 4.23
C VAL A 13 -6.56 17.29 4.87
N ILE A 14 -7.26 18.42 4.95
CA ILE A 14 -6.76 19.65 5.56
C ILE A 14 -7.29 19.77 6.98
N VAL A 15 -6.37 19.95 7.93
CA VAL A 15 -6.62 20.07 9.37
C VAL A 15 -6.20 21.46 9.84
N PRO A 16 -7.14 22.38 10.06
CA PRO A 16 -6.84 23.67 10.64
C PRO A 16 -6.46 23.52 12.12
N MET A 17 -5.41 24.24 12.54
CA MET A 17 -4.90 24.26 13.91
C MET A 17 -5.51 25.47 14.67
N LEU A 18 -6.77 25.33 15.07
CA LEU A 18 -7.53 26.38 15.76
C LEU A 18 -7.22 26.43 17.25
N ARG A 19 -7.25 27.61 17.86
CA ARG A 19 -6.91 27.89 19.26
C ARG A 19 -7.94 28.75 19.99
N ASP A 20 -9.11 28.95 19.39
CA ASP A 20 -10.17 29.83 19.88
C ASP A 20 -9.70 31.32 20.00
N THR A 21 -8.97 31.77 18.98
CA THR A 21 -8.47 33.15 18.85
C THR A 21 -9.03 33.83 17.62
N GLU A 22 -8.88 35.17 17.54
CA GLU A 22 -9.30 35.96 16.37
C GLU A 22 -8.60 35.55 15.07
N GLU A 23 -7.39 34.97 15.18
CA GLU A 23 -6.62 34.42 14.02
C GLU A 23 -7.30 33.23 13.37
N ASP A 24 -8.17 32.52 14.07
CA ASP A 24 -8.80 31.31 13.57
C ASP A 24 -9.64 31.52 12.32
N ALA A 25 -10.24 32.68 12.17
CA ALA A 25 -11.01 33.08 10.99
C ALA A 25 -10.13 33.06 9.72
N ALA A 26 -8.94 33.67 9.80
CA ALA A 26 -7.98 33.71 8.71
C ALA A 26 -7.43 32.28 8.36
N ILE A 27 -7.23 31.43 9.37
CA ILE A 27 -6.81 30.03 9.15
C ILE A 27 -7.91 29.28 8.40
N VAL A 28 -9.17 29.43 8.79
CA VAL A 28 -10.30 28.75 8.14
C VAL A 28 -10.49 29.24 6.70
N GLU A 29 -10.36 30.53 6.45
CA GLU A 29 -10.42 31.11 5.10
C GLU A 29 -9.30 30.55 4.21
N TYR A 30 -8.05 30.56 4.71
CA TYR A 30 -6.89 30.02 4.01
C TYR A 30 -7.06 28.54 3.65
N CYS A 31 -7.56 27.73 4.60
CA CYS A 31 -7.84 26.31 4.37
C CYS A 31 -9.00 26.08 3.40
N THR A 32 -10.00 26.98 3.39
CA THR A 32 -11.16 26.89 2.48
C THR A 32 -10.73 27.19 1.05
N ASP A 33 -9.91 28.22 0.83
CA ASP A 33 -9.30 28.50 -0.47
C ASP A 33 -8.44 27.31 -0.96
N LEU A 34 -7.61 26.77 -0.07
CA LEU A 34 -6.75 25.62 -0.40
C LEU A 34 -7.57 24.40 -0.86
N VAL A 35 -8.63 24.04 -0.13
CA VAL A 35 -9.53 22.92 -0.53
C VAL A 35 -10.18 23.21 -1.88
N HIS A 36 -10.67 24.43 -2.08
CA HIS A 36 -11.31 24.80 -3.34
C HIS A 36 -10.37 24.63 -4.52
N ARG A 37 -9.16 25.16 -4.42
CA ARG A 37 -8.14 25.07 -5.48
C ARG A 37 -7.68 23.62 -5.71
N LEU A 38 -7.49 22.83 -4.66
CA LEU A 38 -7.13 21.41 -4.79
C LEU A 38 -8.22 20.59 -5.49
N ASN A 39 -9.50 20.84 -5.20
CA ASN A 39 -10.61 20.14 -5.83
C ASN A 39 -10.84 20.53 -7.32
N GLN A 40 -10.16 21.57 -7.80
CA GLN A 40 -10.14 21.93 -9.23
C GLN A 40 -9.04 21.21 -10.03
N LEU A 41 -8.17 20.49 -9.36
CA LEU A 41 -7.11 19.70 -10.02
C LEU A 41 -7.63 18.33 -10.39
N ASP A 42 -7.03 17.73 -11.40
CA ASP A 42 -7.22 16.33 -11.76
C ASP A 42 -6.02 15.49 -11.35
N ALA A 43 -6.29 14.32 -10.76
CA ALA A 43 -5.32 13.26 -10.54
C ALA A 43 -5.93 11.92 -10.97
N PHE A 44 -5.15 11.06 -11.64
CA PHE A 44 -5.66 9.78 -12.15
C PHE A 44 -6.85 9.89 -13.12
N ARG A 45 -6.97 11.00 -13.84
CA ARG A 45 -8.09 11.37 -14.75
C ARG A 45 -9.42 11.60 -14.04
N GLU A 46 -9.40 11.96 -12.76
CA GLU A 46 -10.56 12.28 -11.94
C GLU A 46 -10.26 13.52 -11.10
N PRO A 47 -11.27 14.31 -10.71
CA PRO A 47 -11.07 15.43 -9.79
C PRO A 47 -10.43 14.98 -8.47
N VAL A 48 -9.50 15.78 -7.97
CA VAL A 48 -8.90 15.55 -6.65
C VAL A 48 -9.99 15.69 -5.57
N ARG A 49 -9.99 14.76 -4.62
CA ARG A 49 -10.92 14.73 -3.48
C ARG A 49 -10.22 15.25 -2.24
N ALA A 50 -10.24 16.58 -2.07
CA ALA A 50 -9.73 17.26 -0.87
C ALA A 50 -10.86 17.56 0.11
N LEU A 51 -10.60 17.41 1.41
CA LEU A 51 -11.55 17.65 2.50
C LEU A 51 -10.96 18.61 3.54
N LEU A 52 -11.72 19.62 3.97
CA LEU A 52 -11.44 20.42 5.16
C LEU A 52 -12.13 19.79 6.38
N ASP A 53 -11.36 19.37 7.38
CA ASP A 53 -11.90 18.83 8.63
C ASP A 53 -12.30 19.95 9.60
N LYS A 54 -13.59 20.31 9.56
CA LYS A 54 -14.20 21.37 10.41
C LYS A 54 -14.67 20.86 11.78
N ARG A 55 -14.45 19.60 12.14
CA ARG A 55 -14.93 19.05 13.42
C ARG A 55 -14.32 19.79 14.60
N PRO A 56 -15.09 20.01 15.71
CA PRO A 56 -14.59 20.65 16.92
C PRO A 56 -13.70 19.70 17.73
N ALA A 57 -12.45 19.51 17.29
CA ALA A 57 -11.47 18.66 17.96
C ALA A 57 -10.05 19.21 17.77
N LYS A 58 -9.15 18.87 18.69
CA LYS A 58 -7.73 19.27 18.60
C LYS A 58 -7.10 18.77 17.30
N ALA A 59 -6.25 19.55 16.66
CA ALA A 59 -5.59 19.22 15.40
C ALA A 59 -4.88 17.87 15.45
N ALA A 60 -4.15 17.57 16.52
CA ALA A 60 -3.50 16.28 16.70
C ALA A 60 -4.48 15.09 16.69
N THR A 61 -5.64 15.24 17.32
CA THR A 61 -6.70 14.21 17.32
C THR A 61 -7.26 13.98 15.91
N LYS A 62 -7.52 15.08 15.17
CA LYS A 62 -7.96 15.04 13.77
C LYS A 62 -6.90 14.35 12.90
N ARG A 63 -5.63 14.80 12.96
CA ARG A 63 -4.51 14.22 12.21
C ARG A 63 -4.41 12.71 12.40
N TRP A 64 -4.31 12.24 13.66
CA TRP A 64 -4.19 10.81 13.93
C TRP A 64 -5.45 10.02 13.57
N GLY A 65 -6.62 10.64 13.67
CA GLY A 65 -7.86 10.05 13.17
C GLY A 65 -7.81 9.77 11.67
N TRP A 66 -7.28 10.71 10.88
CA TRP A 66 -7.14 10.55 9.43
C TRP A 66 -6.00 9.60 9.05
N VAL A 67 -4.88 9.63 9.77
CA VAL A 67 -3.79 8.66 9.62
C VAL A 67 -4.31 7.23 9.86
N LYS A 68 -5.12 7.00 10.89
CA LYS A 68 -5.74 5.69 11.17
C LYS A 68 -6.71 5.27 10.07
N LYS A 69 -7.47 6.18 9.49
CA LYS A 69 -8.35 5.94 8.33
C LYS A 69 -7.57 5.70 7.04
N GLY A 70 -6.26 5.93 7.03
CA GLY A 70 -5.39 5.68 5.89
C GLY A 70 -5.36 6.81 4.86
N ALA A 71 -5.77 8.04 5.21
CA ALA A 71 -5.72 9.19 4.30
C ALA A 71 -4.33 9.34 3.67
N PRO A 72 -4.20 9.44 2.33
CA PRO A 72 -2.92 9.49 1.64
C PRO A 72 -2.06 10.68 2.04
N ILE A 73 -2.66 11.86 2.13
CA ILE A 73 -2.01 13.11 2.51
C ILE A 73 -2.84 13.82 3.58
N VAL A 74 -2.19 14.25 4.64
CA VAL A 74 -2.78 15.12 5.67
C VAL A 74 -1.99 16.42 5.68
N ILE A 75 -2.70 17.55 5.63
CA ILE A 75 -2.12 18.90 5.65
C ILE A 75 -2.56 19.57 6.95
N GLU A 76 -1.62 20.12 7.70
CA GLU A 76 -1.90 20.96 8.85
C GLU A 76 -1.61 22.43 8.50
N VAL A 77 -2.46 23.34 8.97
CA VAL A 77 -2.31 24.78 8.77
C VAL A 77 -2.58 25.52 10.07
N GLY A 78 -1.60 26.26 10.55
CA GLY A 78 -1.70 27.14 11.70
C GLY A 78 -1.44 28.60 11.33
N SER A 79 -1.50 29.52 12.33
CA SER A 79 -1.28 30.96 12.10
C SER A 79 0.07 31.29 11.46
N ARG A 80 1.14 30.55 11.84
CA ARG A 80 2.47 30.73 11.24
C ARG A 80 2.51 30.32 9.76
N ASP A 81 1.78 29.27 9.41
CA ASP A 81 1.69 28.81 8.04
C ASP A 81 0.97 29.84 7.18
N VAL A 82 -0.15 30.40 7.68
CA VAL A 82 -0.89 31.47 7.00
C VAL A 82 -0.02 32.70 6.79
N ALA A 83 0.68 33.17 7.84
CA ALA A 83 1.55 34.34 7.76
C ALA A 83 2.71 34.14 6.76
N GLY A 84 3.23 32.92 6.61
CA GLY A 84 4.31 32.59 5.68
C GLY A 84 3.83 32.13 4.29
N GLY A 85 2.52 32.03 4.04
CA GLY A 85 1.99 31.46 2.79
C GLY A 85 2.28 29.96 2.62
N ASN A 86 2.47 29.24 3.72
CA ASN A 86 2.91 27.85 3.76
C ASN A 86 1.81 26.88 4.20
N VAL A 87 2.12 25.61 4.15
CA VAL A 87 1.35 24.49 4.70
C VAL A 87 2.31 23.41 5.22
N SER A 88 1.88 22.62 6.20
CA SER A 88 2.62 21.47 6.72
C SER A 88 2.05 20.18 6.15
N VAL A 89 2.80 19.48 5.30
CA VAL A 89 2.38 18.27 4.56
C VAL A 89 2.91 17.02 5.22
N ILE A 90 2.02 16.06 5.46
CA ILE A 90 2.31 14.74 6.02
C ILE A 90 1.82 13.70 5.03
N ARG A 91 2.71 12.85 4.53
CA ARG A 91 2.39 11.76 3.60
C ARG A 91 2.27 10.42 4.32
N ARG A 92 1.33 9.61 3.91
CA ARG A 92 1.04 8.30 4.57
C ARG A 92 2.04 7.21 4.19
N ASP A 93 2.64 7.28 3.02
CA ASP A 93 3.65 6.34 2.54
C ASP A 93 5.01 6.50 3.25
N ARG A 94 5.29 7.69 3.80
CA ARG A 94 6.50 8.01 4.58
C ARG A 94 6.13 8.83 5.81
N LEU A 95 5.41 8.19 6.74
CA LEU A 95 4.85 8.87 7.91
C LEU A 95 5.90 9.28 8.93
N TYR A 96 6.99 8.53 9.03
CA TYR A 96 8.04 8.76 10.00
C TYR A 96 9.39 8.89 9.31
N ARG A 97 10.24 9.75 9.85
CA ARG A 97 11.65 9.84 9.50
C ARG A 97 12.44 8.70 10.16
N GLU A 98 13.70 8.55 9.81
CA GLU A 98 14.62 7.54 10.39
C GLU A 98 14.78 7.70 11.92
N ASP A 99 14.70 8.96 12.42
CA ASP A 99 14.74 9.26 13.86
C ASP A 99 13.41 8.92 14.61
N GLY A 100 12.44 8.32 13.93
CA GLY A 100 11.14 7.95 14.49
C GLY A 100 10.14 9.10 14.64
N LYS A 101 10.52 10.34 14.30
CA LYS A 101 9.62 11.50 14.36
C LYS A 101 8.73 11.58 13.13
N LEU A 102 7.58 12.23 13.29
CA LEU A 102 6.66 12.49 12.20
C LEU A 102 7.36 13.25 11.07
N ASP A 103 7.27 12.75 9.82
CA ASP A 103 7.78 13.45 8.64
C ASP A 103 6.74 14.48 8.19
N SER A 104 6.80 15.68 8.78
CA SER A 104 6.01 16.84 8.39
C SER A 104 6.91 17.83 7.67
N ARG A 105 6.53 18.21 6.44
CA ARG A 105 7.30 19.10 5.58
C ARG A 105 6.55 20.40 5.34
N ILE A 106 7.23 21.52 5.58
CA ILE A 106 6.68 22.85 5.28
C ILE A 106 6.96 23.14 3.82
N VAL A 107 5.93 23.47 3.07
CA VAL A 107 6.00 23.87 1.65
C VAL A 107 5.13 25.09 1.39
N ALA A 108 5.44 25.90 0.39
CA ALA A 108 4.58 27.00 -0.01
C ALA A 108 3.22 26.47 -0.51
N LYS A 109 2.13 27.17 -0.21
CA LYS A 109 0.77 26.77 -0.61
C LYS A 109 0.65 26.58 -2.12
N ASP A 110 1.23 27.48 -2.90
CA ASP A 110 1.15 27.42 -4.37
C ASP A 110 1.99 26.28 -4.94
N ASP A 111 3.15 25.98 -4.34
CA ASP A 111 3.98 24.84 -4.71
C ASP A 111 3.25 23.51 -4.42
N LEU A 112 2.56 23.44 -3.27
CA LEU A 112 1.72 22.27 -2.97
C LEU A 112 0.64 22.09 -4.03
N ILE A 113 -0.10 23.16 -4.37
CA ILE A 113 -1.16 23.09 -5.37
C ILE A 113 -0.59 22.63 -6.73
N GLY A 114 0.53 23.23 -7.16
CA GLY A 114 1.18 22.86 -8.41
C GLY A 114 1.68 21.42 -8.47
N SER A 115 2.00 20.81 -7.31
CA SER A 115 2.55 19.45 -7.22
C SER A 115 1.58 18.41 -6.64
N ALA A 116 0.36 18.77 -6.26
CA ALA A 116 -0.56 17.88 -5.57
C ALA A 116 -0.89 16.60 -6.37
N ALA A 117 -1.13 16.73 -7.66
CA ALA A 117 -1.43 15.59 -8.52
C ALA A 117 -0.24 14.62 -8.61
N SER A 118 0.96 15.12 -8.90
CA SER A 118 2.18 14.29 -8.94
C SER A 118 2.49 13.68 -7.58
N MET A 119 2.28 14.40 -6.48
CA MET A 119 2.45 13.87 -5.13
C MET A 119 1.50 12.70 -4.84
N LEU A 120 0.26 12.75 -5.30
CA LEU A 120 -0.69 11.64 -5.18
C LEU A 120 -0.25 10.43 -6.02
N GLU A 121 0.26 10.66 -7.23
CA GLU A 121 0.81 9.59 -8.08
C GLU A 121 2.04 8.93 -7.44
N GLU A 122 2.94 9.71 -6.84
CA GLU A 122 4.08 9.20 -6.10
C GLU A 122 3.65 8.33 -4.90
N VAL A 123 2.67 8.79 -4.10
CA VAL A 123 2.13 7.99 -2.98
C VAL A 123 1.55 6.68 -3.49
N GLN A 124 0.79 6.72 -4.59
CA GLN A 124 0.23 5.52 -5.22
C GLN A 124 1.32 4.54 -5.64
N ALA A 125 2.35 5.04 -6.33
CA ALA A 125 3.47 4.23 -6.81
C ALA A 125 4.28 3.63 -5.65
N ALA A 126 4.58 4.42 -4.60
CA ALA A 126 5.30 3.96 -3.43
C ALA A 126 4.56 2.83 -2.69
N LEU A 127 3.25 2.99 -2.46
CA LEU A 127 2.43 1.96 -1.81
C LEU A 127 2.35 0.67 -2.65
N PHE A 128 2.29 0.80 -3.98
CA PHE A 128 2.34 -0.35 -4.88
C PHE A 128 3.69 -1.05 -4.86
N ALA A 129 4.79 -0.28 -4.94
CA ALA A 129 6.15 -0.82 -4.90
C ALA A 129 6.41 -1.58 -3.60
N ASP A 130 6.01 -1.02 -2.45
CA ASP A 130 6.12 -1.67 -1.14
C ASP A 130 5.31 -2.97 -1.07
N ALA A 131 4.10 -2.98 -1.60
CA ALA A 131 3.26 -4.18 -1.62
C ALA A 131 3.85 -5.25 -2.52
N LYS A 132 4.33 -4.86 -3.70
CA LYS A 132 5.00 -5.76 -4.65
C LYS A 132 6.28 -6.34 -4.05
N ALA A 133 7.14 -5.51 -3.47
CA ALA A 133 8.38 -5.99 -2.85
C ALA A 133 8.12 -7.00 -1.72
N ARG A 134 7.08 -6.77 -0.89
CA ARG A 134 6.68 -7.74 0.14
C ARG A 134 6.16 -9.04 -0.45
N LEU A 135 5.40 -8.99 -1.54
CA LEU A 135 4.92 -10.18 -2.22
C LEU A 135 6.08 -10.96 -2.85
N ASP A 136 6.92 -10.28 -3.62
CA ASP A 136 8.07 -10.90 -4.32
C ASP A 136 9.03 -11.53 -3.29
N GLY A 137 9.33 -10.82 -2.19
CA GLY A 137 10.17 -11.34 -1.11
C GLY A 137 9.54 -12.46 -0.27
N ALA A 138 8.24 -12.72 -0.44
CA ALA A 138 7.54 -13.83 0.21
C ALA A 138 7.42 -15.08 -0.70
N ILE A 139 7.91 -15.04 -1.93
CA ILE A 139 7.89 -16.16 -2.87
C ILE A 139 9.27 -16.82 -2.91
N ASP A 140 9.36 -18.11 -2.58
CA ASP A 140 10.56 -18.90 -2.79
C ASP A 140 10.47 -19.61 -4.13
N GLU A 141 11.43 -19.34 -5.02
CA GLU A 141 11.55 -19.91 -6.36
C GLU A 141 12.63 -21.00 -6.46
N THR A 142 13.32 -21.28 -5.36
CA THR A 142 14.48 -22.20 -5.35
C THR A 142 14.10 -23.64 -5.02
N ILE A 143 12.85 -23.92 -4.72
CA ILE A 143 12.34 -25.21 -4.30
C ILE A 143 12.30 -26.16 -5.50
N ALA A 144 13.17 -27.19 -5.49
CA ALA A 144 13.39 -28.09 -6.61
C ALA A 144 12.76 -29.49 -6.45
N ASP A 145 12.34 -29.87 -5.23
CA ASP A 145 11.78 -31.20 -4.93
C ASP A 145 10.77 -31.14 -3.76
N ILE A 146 10.13 -32.30 -3.51
CA ILE A 146 9.10 -32.45 -2.47
C ILE A 146 9.67 -32.25 -1.05
N ASP A 147 10.89 -32.74 -0.80
CA ASP A 147 11.50 -32.64 0.53
C ASP A 147 11.88 -31.22 0.86
N ALA A 148 12.42 -30.48 -0.10
CA ALA A 148 12.65 -29.03 0.01
C ALA A 148 11.35 -28.27 0.24
N LEU A 149 10.26 -28.61 -0.47
CA LEU A 149 8.94 -28.01 -0.26
C LEU A 149 8.43 -28.22 1.15
N LYS A 150 8.52 -29.45 1.66
CA LYS A 150 8.13 -29.82 3.02
C LYS A 150 8.97 -29.07 4.06
N ALA A 151 10.29 -29.03 3.88
CA ALA A 151 11.22 -28.33 4.75
C ALA A 151 10.88 -26.82 4.83
N TYR A 152 10.64 -26.18 3.70
CA TYR A 152 10.27 -24.75 3.61
C TYR A 152 9.03 -24.43 4.46
N PHE A 153 7.96 -25.21 4.29
CA PHE A 153 6.73 -24.98 5.04
C PHE A 153 6.80 -25.42 6.51
N THR A 154 7.75 -26.26 6.89
CA THR A 154 7.95 -26.70 8.29
C THR A 154 8.84 -25.72 9.06
N ALA A 155 9.83 -25.13 8.43
CA ALA A 155 10.84 -24.28 9.07
C ALA A 155 10.26 -22.97 9.62
N SER A 156 9.18 -22.44 9.05
CA SER A 156 8.60 -21.15 9.44
C SER A 156 7.17 -21.27 9.95
N LYS A 157 6.85 -20.54 11.03
CA LYS A 157 5.47 -20.40 11.52
C LYS A 157 4.59 -19.60 10.55
N LYS A 158 5.20 -18.74 9.72
CA LYS A 158 4.54 -17.90 8.71
C LYS A 158 5.32 -18.00 7.39
N PRO A 159 5.33 -19.18 6.74
CA PRO A 159 5.95 -19.31 5.43
C PRO A 159 5.19 -18.42 4.42
N GLY A 160 5.92 -17.99 3.40
CA GLY A 160 5.33 -17.31 2.24
C GLY A 160 4.70 -18.30 1.25
N TRP A 161 5.09 -18.17 0.01
CA TRP A 161 4.66 -19.00 -1.12
C TRP A 161 5.84 -19.74 -1.70
N ALA A 162 5.59 -20.92 -2.24
CA ALA A 162 6.55 -21.66 -3.05
C ALA A 162 6.12 -21.61 -4.52
N LEU A 163 6.98 -21.13 -5.42
CA LEU A 163 6.73 -21.16 -6.86
C LEU A 163 7.51 -22.33 -7.46
N VAL A 164 6.81 -23.37 -7.87
CA VAL A 164 7.41 -24.64 -8.25
C VAL A 164 7.06 -25.06 -9.67
N GLN A 165 7.91 -25.90 -10.28
CA GLN A 165 7.72 -26.51 -11.60
C GLN A 165 6.55 -27.52 -11.57
N TRP A 166 5.63 -27.42 -12.52
CA TRP A 166 4.38 -28.16 -12.56
C TRP A 166 4.08 -28.78 -13.93
N ALA A 167 3.89 -30.09 -13.98
CA ALA A 167 3.55 -30.82 -15.22
C ALA A 167 2.05 -30.88 -15.54
N LYS A 168 1.21 -30.32 -14.65
CA LYS A 168 -0.25 -30.36 -14.78
C LYS A 168 -0.83 -31.77 -14.94
N PRO A 169 -0.49 -32.71 -14.04
CA PRO A 169 -0.97 -34.08 -14.11
C PRO A 169 -2.49 -34.16 -14.07
N THR A 170 -3.07 -35.24 -14.55
CA THR A 170 -4.51 -35.51 -14.58
C THR A 170 -4.84 -36.88 -13.99
N GLY A 171 -6.11 -37.16 -13.70
CA GLY A 171 -6.57 -38.46 -13.21
C GLY A 171 -5.89 -38.90 -11.92
N ALA A 172 -5.52 -40.16 -11.84
CA ALA A 172 -4.92 -40.78 -10.64
C ALA A 172 -3.59 -40.14 -10.19
N GLU A 173 -2.83 -39.58 -11.11
CA GLU A 173 -1.59 -38.87 -10.77
C GLU A 173 -1.88 -37.53 -10.06
N LEU A 174 -2.84 -36.76 -10.54
CA LEU A 174 -3.30 -35.58 -9.86
C LEU A 174 -3.86 -35.87 -8.46
N GLU A 175 -4.64 -36.95 -8.34
CA GLU A 175 -5.19 -37.39 -7.05
C GLU A 175 -4.09 -37.67 -6.02
N LYS A 176 -3.00 -38.35 -6.41
CA LYS A 176 -1.84 -38.58 -5.52
C LYS A 176 -1.22 -37.27 -5.04
N VAL A 177 -1.04 -36.30 -5.95
CA VAL A 177 -0.50 -34.96 -5.58
C VAL A 177 -1.45 -34.23 -4.62
N VAL A 178 -2.74 -34.25 -4.89
CA VAL A 178 -3.74 -33.61 -4.03
C VAL A 178 -3.77 -34.24 -2.65
N GLN A 179 -3.69 -35.56 -2.53
CA GLN A 179 -3.65 -36.26 -1.24
C GLN A 179 -2.37 -35.93 -0.45
N TRP A 180 -1.23 -35.86 -1.12
CA TRP A 180 0.03 -35.47 -0.49
C TRP A 180 -0.05 -34.03 0.03
N LEU A 181 -0.51 -33.08 -0.81
CA LEU A 181 -0.69 -31.69 -0.42
C LEU A 181 -1.64 -31.54 0.79
N LYS A 182 -2.75 -32.27 0.82
CA LYS A 182 -3.68 -32.30 1.95
C LYS A 182 -3.02 -32.79 3.24
N GLY A 183 -2.19 -33.86 3.14
CA GLY A 183 -1.43 -34.40 4.27
C GLY A 183 -0.49 -33.38 4.89
N GLU A 184 0.14 -32.55 4.08
CA GLU A 184 1.04 -31.47 4.52
C GLU A 184 0.30 -30.13 4.80
N LYS A 185 -1.03 -30.08 4.69
CA LYS A 185 -1.85 -28.86 4.84
C LYS A 185 -1.45 -27.75 3.86
N LEU A 186 -1.16 -28.16 2.63
CA LEU A 186 -0.80 -27.28 1.52
C LEU A 186 -1.86 -27.32 0.43
N THR A 187 -1.83 -26.34 -0.45
CA THR A 187 -2.73 -26.26 -1.60
C THR A 187 -2.06 -25.56 -2.77
N LEU A 188 -2.33 -26.06 -3.97
CA LEU A 188 -2.09 -25.35 -5.22
C LEU A 188 -2.96 -24.10 -5.26
N ARG A 189 -2.40 -23.00 -5.74
CA ARG A 189 -3.11 -21.72 -5.85
C ARG A 189 -3.37 -21.39 -7.32
N ASN A 190 -2.42 -20.71 -7.93
CA ASN A 190 -2.55 -20.24 -9.31
C ASN A 190 -1.18 -20.22 -10.01
N VAL A 191 -1.22 -20.14 -11.30
CA VAL A 191 -0.08 -19.74 -12.12
C VAL A 191 0.00 -18.21 -12.09
N PRO A 192 1.12 -17.59 -11.65
CA PRO A 192 1.23 -16.13 -11.64
C PRO A 192 1.13 -15.56 -13.06
N ASN A 193 0.44 -14.43 -13.19
CA ASN A 193 0.41 -13.70 -14.47
C ASN A 193 1.84 -13.25 -14.84
N GLY A 194 2.25 -13.55 -16.06
CA GLY A 194 3.59 -13.21 -16.54
C GLY A 194 4.71 -14.05 -15.92
N ALA A 195 4.40 -15.21 -15.30
CA ALA A 195 5.41 -16.15 -14.87
C ALA A 195 6.30 -16.57 -16.04
N ALA A 196 7.60 -16.73 -15.78
CA ALA A 196 8.52 -17.33 -16.75
C ALA A 196 8.02 -18.72 -17.17
N ALA A 197 8.30 -19.11 -18.41
CA ALA A 197 8.01 -20.46 -18.90
C ALA A 197 8.66 -21.49 -17.98
N ALA A 198 8.03 -22.65 -17.86
CA ALA A 198 8.63 -23.78 -17.16
C ALA A 198 9.86 -24.26 -17.96
N ASP A 199 10.94 -24.56 -17.24
CA ASP A 199 12.24 -24.95 -17.82
C ASP A 199 12.86 -26.19 -17.16
N GLY A 200 12.05 -26.95 -16.40
CA GLY A 200 12.54 -28.07 -15.61
C GLY A 200 11.56 -29.24 -15.52
N VAL A 201 11.67 -29.98 -14.43
CA VAL A 201 10.82 -31.11 -14.13
C VAL A 201 9.84 -30.79 -12.99
N CYS A 202 8.66 -31.37 -13.07
CA CYS A 202 7.65 -31.26 -12.02
C CYS A 202 8.15 -31.90 -10.72
N ILE A 203 8.10 -31.14 -9.63
CA ILE A 203 8.58 -31.59 -8.32
C ILE A 203 7.81 -32.81 -7.78
N PHE A 204 6.58 -33.06 -8.24
CA PHE A 204 5.72 -34.16 -7.78
C PHE A 204 5.81 -35.41 -8.65
N THR A 205 5.96 -35.27 -9.97
CA THR A 205 5.84 -36.37 -10.92
C THR A 205 7.15 -36.73 -11.60
N GLY A 206 8.14 -35.81 -11.56
CA GLY A 206 9.39 -35.97 -12.31
C GLY A 206 9.25 -35.83 -13.83
N GLY A 207 8.02 -35.57 -14.33
CA GLY A 207 7.78 -35.31 -15.75
C GLY A 207 8.17 -33.89 -16.15
N ALA A 208 8.22 -33.59 -17.46
CA ALA A 208 8.50 -32.25 -17.96
C ALA A 208 7.46 -31.26 -17.45
N ALA A 209 7.92 -30.13 -16.86
CA ALA A 209 7.05 -29.11 -16.43
C ALA A 209 6.49 -28.30 -17.62
N VAL A 210 5.23 -27.88 -17.54
CA VAL A 210 4.57 -27.06 -18.56
C VAL A 210 4.27 -25.65 -18.07
N GLU A 211 4.22 -25.48 -16.75
CA GLU A 211 3.96 -24.19 -16.10
C GLU A 211 4.59 -24.15 -14.70
N ARG A 212 4.64 -22.96 -14.09
CA ARG A 212 5.04 -22.81 -12.68
C ARG A 212 3.82 -22.44 -11.86
N VAL A 213 3.65 -23.05 -10.71
CA VAL A 213 2.46 -22.86 -9.87
C VAL A 213 2.84 -22.45 -8.45
N LEU A 214 2.05 -21.56 -7.87
CA LEU A 214 2.18 -21.18 -6.47
C LEU A 214 1.55 -22.23 -5.56
N ILE A 215 2.27 -22.58 -4.51
CA ILE A 215 1.81 -23.41 -3.39
C ILE A 215 1.82 -22.57 -2.12
N GLY A 216 0.80 -22.73 -1.30
CA GLY A 216 0.69 -22.07 -0.01
C GLY A 216 0.00 -22.93 1.02
N ARG A 217 0.03 -22.54 2.29
CA ARG A 217 -0.71 -23.22 3.36
C ARG A 217 -2.21 -23.16 3.13
N SER A 218 -2.90 -24.25 3.43
CA SER A 218 -4.35 -24.26 3.62
C SER A 218 -4.71 -23.67 5.00
N TYR A 219 -5.81 -22.99 5.07
CA TYR A 219 -6.42 -22.51 6.33
C TYR A 219 -7.40 -23.56 6.84
#